data_dd292609f72608872c78a6046bb02a29
#
_entry.id   dd292609f72608872c78a6046bb02a29
#
_cell.length_a   1.000
_cell.length_b   1.000
_cell.length_c   1.000
_cell.angle_alpha   90.00
_cell.angle_beta   90.00
_cell.angle_gamma   90.00
#
_symmetry.space_group_name_H-M   'P 1'
#
loop_
_entity.id
_entity.type
_entity.pdbx_description
1 polymer ?
#
loop_
_entity_poly.entity_id
_entity_poly.type
_entity_poly.pdbx_seq_one_letter_code
_entity_poly.pdbx_strand_id
1 'polypeptide(L)'
;AAIDRAVAEFRPDLVLCHHLYLVTALARECVRGVPVVAVCHSTDLRQLRSHALERDRIVSAVRRLDAVFALHAEQAEQISLVCGVDTDRIHVIGTGYDHRVFCRDASVARQPGSLVYVGKICFKKGVESLVRAVSLPIDDGVRPSGLVLVGGRGDDAEYARIERLTAASDVPVTLAGRLDSDELVRAYRSSDVFVLPSFYEGLPLVTIEALACGCKVVATDLPGVRPWMEAMLPGAPVTWVASPRMTDVDTPVAADLPLFERALADAIAQALAAPPSTFEPSAVSWEACLARILKVVDLLEGRFVWLRTP
;
A
#
# COMPACT_ATOMS: atom_id res chain seq x y z
N ALA A 1 24.18 14.70 -17.74
CA ALA A 1 23.72 15.31 -19.02
C ALA A 1 22.22 15.63 -19.03
N ALA A 2 21.30 14.64 -18.93
CA ALA A 2 19.85 14.92 -18.98
C ALA A 2 19.37 15.66 -17.71
N ILE A 3 19.74 15.18 -16.54
CA ILE A 3 19.40 15.81 -15.24
C ILE A 3 19.98 17.23 -15.17
N ASP A 4 21.25 17.43 -15.51
CA ASP A 4 21.90 18.73 -15.48
C ASP A 4 21.18 19.74 -16.40
N ARG A 5 20.76 19.30 -17.59
CA ARG A 5 19.99 20.13 -18.51
C ARG A 5 18.64 20.51 -17.93
N ALA A 6 17.88 19.52 -17.41
CA ALA A 6 16.58 19.78 -16.80
C ALA A 6 16.69 20.76 -15.62
N VAL A 7 17.68 20.60 -14.75
CA VAL A 7 17.93 21.52 -13.62
C VAL A 7 18.28 22.93 -14.12
N ALA A 8 19.13 23.03 -15.14
CA ALA A 8 19.53 24.34 -15.71
C ALA A 8 18.36 25.07 -16.38
N GLU A 9 17.50 24.33 -17.09
CA GLU A 9 16.32 24.88 -17.79
C GLU A 9 15.19 25.24 -16.83
N PHE A 10 14.85 24.32 -15.90
CA PHE A 10 13.71 24.48 -15.00
C PHE A 10 14.03 25.35 -13.76
N ARG A 11 15.30 25.37 -13.31
CA ARG A 11 15.77 26.08 -12.11
C ARG A 11 14.92 25.76 -10.88
N PRO A 12 14.80 24.49 -10.47
CA PRO A 12 13.93 24.09 -9.37
C PRO A 12 14.46 24.64 -8.03
N ASP A 13 13.54 24.94 -7.12
CA ASP A 13 13.86 25.25 -5.72
C ASP A 13 14.01 23.97 -4.89
N LEU A 14 13.45 22.85 -5.36
CA LEU A 14 13.50 21.53 -4.75
C LEU A 14 13.52 20.43 -5.83
N VAL A 15 14.25 19.36 -5.58
CA VAL A 15 14.17 18.12 -6.38
C VAL A 15 13.59 17.02 -5.51
N LEU A 16 12.37 16.60 -5.82
CA LEU A 16 11.71 15.44 -5.20
C LEU A 16 11.87 14.22 -6.10
N CYS A 17 12.52 13.20 -5.58
CA CYS A 17 12.69 11.92 -6.26
C CYS A 17 11.70 10.88 -5.71
N HIS A 18 11.27 9.98 -6.57
CA HIS A 18 10.56 8.78 -6.16
C HIS A 18 11.47 7.57 -6.35
N HIS A 19 11.46 6.66 -5.38
CA HIS A 19 12.33 5.50 -5.25
C HIS A 19 13.79 5.82 -4.86
N LEU A 20 14.35 4.97 -4.01
CA LEU A 20 15.77 5.05 -3.60
C LEU A 20 16.66 4.25 -4.54
N TYR A 21 16.57 4.52 -5.85
CA TYR A 21 17.27 3.80 -6.90
C TYR A 21 18.27 4.69 -7.64
N LEU A 22 18.78 4.15 -8.76
CA LEU A 22 19.85 4.75 -9.55
C LEU A 22 19.54 6.18 -10.00
N VAL A 23 18.28 6.48 -10.42
CA VAL A 23 17.90 7.84 -10.86
C VAL A 23 18.03 8.84 -9.73
N THR A 24 17.60 8.48 -8.51
CA THR A 24 17.76 9.30 -7.31
C THR A 24 19.24 9.48 -6.95
N ALA A 25 20.06 8.44 -7.09
CA ALA A 25 21.50 8.55 -6.89
C ALA A 25 22.14 9.52 -7.90
N LEU A 26 21.78 9.42 -9.17
CA LEU A 26 22.24 10.34 -10.21
C LEU A 26 21.78 11.77 -9.96
N ALA A 27 20.52 11.98 -9.55
CA ALA A 27 20.02 13.30 -9.19
C ALA A 27 20.85 13.90 -8.05
N ARG A 28 21.09 13.15 -6.97
CA ARG A 28 21.90 13.62 -5.84
C ARG A 28 23.36 13.93 -6.23
N GLU A 29 23.91 13.23 -7.21
CA GLU A 29 25.27 13.47 -7.71
C GLU A 29 25.37 14.70 -8.61
N CYS A 30 24.35 14.99 -9.41
CA CYS A 30 24.34 16.09 -10.38
C CYS A 30 23.85 17.41 -9.77
N VAL A 31 22.80 17.38 -8.94
CA VAL A 31 22.14 18.57 -8.41
C VAL A 31 22.99 19.24 -7.35
N ARG A 32 23.17 20.57 -7.45
CA ARG A 32 23.88 21.41 -6.49
C ARG A 32 23.05 22.65 -6.16
N GLY A 33 23.18 23.14 -4.93
CA GLY A 33 22.59 24.42 -4.51
C GLY A 33 21.09 24.41 -4.23
N VAL A 34 20.42 23.26 -4.42
CA VAL A 34 19.01 23.07 -4.04
C VAL A 34 18.84 21.74 -3.31
N PRO A 35 17.86 21.62 -2.41
CA PRO A 35 17.58 20.39 -1.70
C PRO A 35 17.20 19.26 -2.66
N VAL A 36 17.69 18.05 -2.39
CA VAL A 36 17.30 16.82 -3.06
C VAL A 36 16.74 15.87 -2.03
N VAL A 37 15.46 15.59 -2.11
CA VAL A 37 14.74 14.71 -1.19
C VAL A 37 14.14 13.52 -1.94
N ALA A 38 13.85 12.42 -1.26
CA ALA A 38 13.28 11.24 -1.93
C ALA A 38 12.23 10.54 -1.07
N VAL A 39 11.19 10.01 -1.74
CA VAL A 39 10.22 9.10 -1.15
C VAL A 39 10.67 7.67 -1.36
N CYS A 40 10.80 6.91 -0.26
CA CYS A 40 11.05 5.48 -0.28
C CYS A 40 9.76 4.72 -0.55
N HIS A 41 9.76 3.83 -1.52
CA HIS A 41 8.66 2.92 -1.78
C HIS A 41 8.98 1.50 -1.27
N SER A 42 7.95 0.67 -1.10
CA SER A 42 8.08 -0.67 -0.49
C SER A 42 9.06 -1.61 -1.21
N THR A 43 9.24 -1.40 -2.53
CA THR A 43 10.16 -2.20 -3.35
C THR A 43 11.62 -1.83 -3.19
N ASP A 44 11.93 -0.62 -2.72
CA ASP A 44 13.28 -0.05 -2.74
C ASP A 44 14.24 -0.80 -1.84
N LEU A 45 13.86 -0.98 -0.58
CA LEU A 45 14.68 -1.68 0.41
C LEU A 45 14.85 -3.15 0.07
N ARG A 46 13.81 -3.78 -0.50
CA ARG A 46 13.85 -5.15 -0.97
C ARG A 46 14.88 -5.30 -2.09
N GLN A 47 14.84 -4.42 -3.09
CA GLN A 47 15.81 -4.46 -4.20
C GLN A 47 17.23 -4.18 -3.74
N LEU A 48 17.43 -3.21 -2.84
CA LEU A 48 18.74 -2.93 -2.26
C LEU A 48 19.33 -4.12 -1.49
N ARG A 49 18.49 -4.98 -0.92
CA ARG A 49 18.94 -6.21 -0.23
C ARG A 49 19.26 -7.34 -1.21
N SER A 50 18.48 -7.50 -2.27
CA SER A 50 18.56 -8.65 -3.19
C SER A 50 19.47 -8.44 -4.41
N HIS A 51 19.82 -7.19 -4.76
CA HIS A 51 20.61 -6.88 -5.94
C HIS A 51 21.87 -6.07 -5.60
N ALA A 52 23.01 -6.52 -6.12
CA ALA A 52 24.31 -5.87 -5.91
C ALA A 52 24.60 -4.72 -6.91
N LEU A 53 23.83 -4.63 -8.02
CA LEU A 53 24.08 -3.66 -9.09
C LEU A 53 24.00 -2.22 -8.54
N GLU A 54 25.12 -1.49 -8.64
CA GLU A 54 25.25 -0.08 -8.21
C GLU A 54 24.86 0.19 -6.74
N ARG A 55 24.74 -0.85 -5.91
CA ARG A 55 24.24 -0.76 -4.54
C ARG A 55 25.02 0.25 -3.70
N ASP A 56 26.34 0.17 -3.70
CA ASP A 56 27.20 1.04 -2.89
C ASP A 56 27.07 2.50 -3.33
N ARG A 57 26.96 2.74 -4.63
CA ARG A 57 26.70 4.06 -5.19
C ARG A 57 25.35 4.61 -4.76
N ILE A 58 24.30 3.79 -4.87
CA ILE A 58 22.94 4.17 -4.46
C ILE A 58 22.92 4.50 -2.96
N VAL A 59 23.43 3.62 -2.11
CA VAL A 59 23.49 3.81 -0.66
C VAL A 59 24.29 5.07 -0.31
N SER A 60 25.46 5.27 -0.94
CA SER A 60 26.25 6.48 -0.74
C SER A 60 25.53 7.77 -1.13
N ALA A 61 24.75 7.73 -2.22
CA ALA A 61 23.97 8.87 -2.67
C ALA A 61 22.76 9.14 -1.74
N VAL A 62 22.05 8.08 -1.34
CA VAL A 62 20.89 8.18 -0.43
C VAL A 62 21.28 8.78 0.92
N ARG A 63 22.44 8.43 1.47
CA ARG A 63 22.98 9.07 2.69
C ARG A 63 23.18 10.59 2.58
N ARG A 64 23.35 11.10 1.38
CA ARG A 64 23.58 12.53 1.12
C ARG A 64 22.32 13.28 0.69
N LEU A 65 21.15 12.62 0.67
CA LEU A 65 19.88 13.30 0.48
C LEU A 65 19.61 14.24 1.65
N ASP A 66 18.96 15.36 1.39
CA ASP A 66 18.66 16.36 2.40
C ASP A 66 17.53 15.88 3.34
N ALA A 67 16.58 15.10 2.80
CA ALA A 67 15.62 14.31 3.58
C ALA A 67 15.20 13.05 2.81
N VAL A 68 14.77 12.02 3.56
CA VAL A 68 14.17 10.81 3.04
C VAL A 68 12.77 10.64 3.66
N PHE A 69 11.78 10.44 2.83
CA PHE A 69 10.41 10.24 3.25
C PHE A 69 10.07 8.75 3.30
N ALA A 70 9.62 8.29 4.45
CA ALA A 70 9.14 6.94 4.68
C ALA A 70 7.61 6.91 4.72
N LEU A 71 7.01 5.78 4.37
CA LEU A 71 5.56 5.59 4.42
C LEU A 71 5.08 5.34 5.86
N HIS A 72 5.87 4.62 6.68
CA HIS A 72 5.55 4.30 8.07
C HIS A 72 6.82 4.15 8.91
N ALA A 73 6.68 4.09 10.22
CA ALA A 73 7.81 4.12 11.17
C ALA A 73 8.79 2.95 10.96
N GLU A 74 8.28 1.72 10.77
CA GLU A 74 9.14 0.56 10.52
C GLU A 74 9.96 0.72 9.24
N GLN A 75 9.38 1.28 8.17
CA GLN A 75 10.13 1.58 6.95
C GLN A 75 11.24 2.63 7.23
N ALA A 76 10.96 3.63 8.08
CA ALA A 76 11.97 4.61 8.46
C ALA A 76 13.17 3.96 9.17
N GLU A 77 12.93 3.04 10.09
CA GLU A 77 13.97 2.24 10.73
C GLU A 77 14.77 1.41 9.72
N GLN A 78 14.08 0.76 8.79
CA GLN A 78 14.72 -0.03 7.74
C GLN A 78 15.57 0.82 6.79
N ILE A 79 15.16 2.06 6.47
CA ILE A 79 15.95 3.01 5.68
C ILE A 79 17.25 3.34 6.42
N SER A 80 17.17 3.64 7.72
CA SER A 80 18.36 3.90 8.53
C SER A 80 19.30 2.70 8.56
N LEU A 81 18.78 1.50 8.80
CA LEU A 81 19.58 0.27 8.87
C LEU A 81 20.24 -0.11 7.53
N VAL A 82 19.50 -0.01 6.42
CA VAL A 82 19.99 -0.47 5.09
C VAL A 82 20.85 0.57 4.41
N CYS A 83 20.46 1.85 4.49
CA CYS A 83 21.13 2.93 3.78
C CYS A 83 22.06 3.74 4.66
N GLY A 84 21.96 3.61 6.00
CA GLY A 84 22.77 4.39 6.97
C GLY A 84 22.44 5.89 6.92
N VAL A 85 21.16 6.23 6.67
CA VAL A 85 20.68 7.62 6.77
C VAL A 85 20.42 7.93 8.23
N ASP A 86 20.83 9.13 8.68
CA ASP A 86 20.56 9.59 10.03
C ASP A 86 19.07 9.75 10.27
N THR A 87 18.58 9.33 11.42
CA THR A 87 17.14 9.27 11.72
C THR A 87 16.46 10.64 11.75
N ASP A 88 17.20 11.72 12.02
CA ASP A 88 16.70 13.10 11.98
C ASP A 88 16.42 13.61 10.56
N ARG A 89 16.92 12.91 9.54
CA ARG A 89 16.65 13.17 8.11
C ARG A 89 15.61 12.24 7.51
N ILE A 90 15.05 11.30 8.30
CA ILE A 90 14.01 10.40 7.84
C ILE A 90 12.67 10.85 8.43
N HIS A 91 11.70 11.15 7.56
CA HIS A 91 10.40 11.67 7.98
C HIS A 91 9.27 10.75 7.48
N VAL A 92 8.38 10.37 8.40
CA VAL A 92 7.21 9.57 8.05
C VAL A 92 6.13 10.49 7.49
N ILE A 93 5.80 10.30 6.21
CA ILE A 93 4.77 11.10 5.52
C ILE A 93 3.47 10.31 5.30
N GLY A 94 3.52 8.99 5.44
CA GLY A 94 2.37 8.14 5.11
C GLY A 94 2.11 8.07 3.62
N THR A 95 0.84 7.92 3.30
CA THR A 95 0.31 7.93 1.94
C THR A 95 -0.95 8.77 1.87
N GLY A 96 -1.53 8.93 0.69
CA GLY A 96 -2.78 9.64 0.46
C GLY A 96 -3.67 8.92 -0.56
N TYR A 97 -4.91 9.37 -0.68
CA TYR A 97 -5.86 8.96 -1.72
C TYR A 97 -6.57 10.19 -2.28
N ASP A 98 -7.15 10.08 -3.47
CA ASP A 98 -7.97 11.17 -4.04
C ASP A 98 -9.40 11.09 -3.48
N HIS A 99 -9.68 11.91 -2.47
CA HIS A 99 -10.98 11.96 -1.80
C HIS A 99 -12.13 12.50 -2.70
N ARG A 100 -11.82 13.08 -3.85
CA ARG A 100 -12.82 13.54 -4.83
C ARG A 100 -13.30 12.38 -5.70
N VAL A 101 -12.44 11.37 -5.91
CA VAL A 101 -12.73 10.16 -6.68
C VAL A 101 -13.30 9.08 -5.77
N PHE A 102 -12.54 8.73 -4.73
CA PHE A 102 -12.92 7.69 -3.77
C PHE A 102 -13.70 8.33 -2.62
N CYS A 103 -15.00 8.29 -2.70
CA CYS A 103 -15.92 8.77 -1.69
C CYS A 103 -17.22 7.95 -1.75
N ARG A 104 -18.00 8.04 -0.70
CA ARG A 104 -19.32 7.41 -0.66
C ARG A 104 -20.26 8.07 -1.67
N ASP A 105 -21.19 7.26 -2.17
CA ASP A 105 -22.28 7.73 -3.00
C ASP A 105 -23.57 6.99 -2.61
N ALA A 106 -24.51 7.71 -2.02
CA ALA A 106 -25.77 7.15 -1.56
C ALA A 106 -26.67 6.66 -2.71
N SER A 107 -26.40 7.07 -3.96
CA SER A 107 -27.13 6.60 -5.14
C SER A 107 -26.72 5.19 -5.58
N VAL A 108 -25.54 4.71 -5.17
CA VAL A 108 -25.06 3.36 -5.46
C VAL A 108 -25.53 2.40 -4.36
N ALA A 109 -26.43 1.49 -4.72
CA ALA A 109 -26.90 0.47 -3.80
C ALA A 109 -25.77 -0.53 -3.47
N ARG A 110 -25.49 -0.67 -2.18
CA ARG A 110 -24.56 -1.67 -1.66
C ARG A 110 -25.21 -3.05 -1.71
N GLN A 111 -24.47 -4.04 -2.14
CA GLN A 111 -24.93 -5.43 -2.20
C GLN A 111 -24.57 -6.14 -0.88
N PRO A 112 -25.53 -6.48 -0.04
CA PRO A 112 -25.28 -7.15 1.23
C PRO A 112 -24.54 -8.48 1.03
N GLY A 113 -23.50 -8.70 1.84
CA GLY A 113 -22.71 -9.93 1.77
C GLY A 113 -21.67 -9.96 0.66
N SER A 114 -21.59 -8.94 -0.20
CA SER A 114 -20.63 -8.92 -1.30
C SER A 114 -19.23 -8.55 -0.83
N LEU A 115 -18.24 -9.25 -1.42
CA LEU A 115 -16.83 -9.01 -1.18
C LEU A 115 -16.15 -8.46 -2.43
N VAL A 116 -15.15 -7.58 -2.21
CA VAL A 116 -14.26 -7.14 -3.27
C VAL A 116 -12.80 -7.24 -2.82
N TYR A 117 -11.94 -7.68 -3.72
CA TYR A 117 -10.50 -7.62 -3.66
C TYR A 117 -9.99 -6.75 -4.80
N VAL A 118 -9.00 -5.92 -4.54
CA VAL A 118 -8.34 -5.09 -5.55
C VAL A 118 -6.83 -5.22 -5.42
N GLY A 119 -6.18 -5.70 -6.48
CA GLY A 119 -4.75 -5.87 -6.51
C GLY A 119 -4.30 -6.85 -7.59
N LYS A 120 -2.99 -7.05 -7.72
CA LYS A 120 -2.45 -8.05 -8.64
C LYS A 120 -2.92 -9.45 -8.24
N ILE A 121 -3.44 -10.20 -9.21
CA ILE A 121 -3.90 -11.58 -8.98
C ILE A 121 -2.67 -12.50 -8.94
N CYS A 122 -2.15 -12.78 -7.74
CA CYS A 122 -0.98 -13.61 -7.52
C CYS A 122 -0.92 -14.15 -6.09
N PHE A 123 -0.06 -15.15 -5.87
CA PHE A 123 0.10 -15.86 -4.59
C PHE A 123 0.45 -14.93 -3.42
N LYS A 124 1.45 -14.07 -3.59
CA LYS A 124 1.92 -13.16 -2.53
C LYS A 124 0.87 -12.13 -2.08
N LYS A 125 -0.17 -11.93 -2.86
CA LYS A 125 -1.33 -11.10 -2.50
C LYS A 125 -2.43 -11.91 -1.81
N GLY A 126 -2.18 -13.18 -1.50
CA GLY A 126 -3.09 -14.03 -0.74
C GLY A 126 -4.37 -14.40 -1.47
N VAL A 127 -4.44 -14.20 -2.81
CA VAL A 127 -5.69 -14.41 -3.57
C VAL A 127 -6.13 -15.86 -3.55
N GLU A 128 -5.20 -16.84 -3.61
CA GLU A 128 -5.53 -18.25 -3.46
C GLU A 128 -6.18 -18.54 -2.10
N SER A 129 -5.58 -18.02 -1.02
CA SER A 129 -6.12 -18.17 0.34
C SER A 129 -7.48 -17.49 0.50
N LEU A 130 -7.71 -16.34 -0.16
CA LEU A 130 -9.02 -15.68 -0.14
C LEU A 130 -10.10 -16.57 -0.79
N VAL A 131 -9.83 -17.10 -1.99
CA VAL A 131 -10.79 -17.98 -2.68
C VAL A 131 -11.07 -19.25 -1.88
N ARG A 132 -10.06 -19.83 -1.21
CA ARG A 132 -10.27 -20.96 -0.30
C ARG A 132 -11.08 -20.55 0.92
N ALA A 133 -10.76 -19.42 1.56
CA ALA A 133 -11.43 -18.94 2.77
C ALA A 133 -12.94 -18.71 2.55
N VAL A 134 -13.35 -18.11 1.42
CA VAL A 134 -14.78 -17.87 1.14
C VAL A 134 -15.58 -19.17 0.89
N SER A 135 -14.89 -20.25 0.55
CA SER A 135 -15.50 -21.58 0.35
C SER A 135 -15.54 -22.44 1.62
N LEU A 136 -14.88 -22.00 2.70
CA LEU A 136 -14.91 -22.74 3.95
C LEU A 136 -16.30 -22.68 4.61
N PRO A 137 -16.76 -23.77 5.26
CA PRO A 137 -17.98 -23.73 6.04
C PRO A 137 -17.86 -22.76 7.21
N ILE A 138 -18.91 -21.99 7.48
CA ILE A 138 -19.04 -21.07 8.60
C ILE A 138 -20.21 -21.56 9.44
N ASP A 139 -19.96 -21.89 10.71
CA ASP A 139 -20.95 -22.60 11.55
C ASP A 139 -22.13 -21.70 11.92
N ASP A 140 -21.92 -20.47 12.40
CA ASP A 140 -23.00 -19.54 12.81
C ASP A 140 -22.86 -18.12 12.19
N GLY A 141 -22.10 -17.99 11.10
CA GLY A 141 -21.77 -16.71 10.49
C GLY A 141 -22.56 -16.40 9.21
N VAL A 142 -22.48 -15.12 8.84
CA VAL A 142 -23.02 -14.66 7.55
C VAL A 142 -22.07 -15.08 6.42
N ARG A 143 -22.59 -15.85 5.46
CA ARG A 143 -21.81 -16.26 4.28
C ARG A 143 -21.73 -15.13 3.25
N PRO A 144 -20.60 -15.01 2.55
CA PRO A 144 -20.49 -14.12 1.40
C PRO A 144 -21.51 -14.46 0.33
N SER A 145 -22.14 -13.43 -0.27
CA SER A 145 -23.03 -13.57 -1.43
C SER A 145 -22.27 -13.66 -2.75
N GLY A 146 -21.01 -13.19 -2.77
CA GLY A 146 -20.12 -13.23 -3.93
C GLY A 146 -18.81 -12.51 -3.64
N LEU A 147 -17.81 -12.81 -4.46
CA LEU A 147 -16.48 -12.19 -4.42
C LEU A 147 -16.10 -11.68 -5.80
N VAL A 148 -15.72 -10.42 -5.89
CA VAL A 148 -15.15 -9.81 -7.10
C VAL A 148 -13.66 -9.62 -6.93
N LEU A 149 -12.86 -10.24 -7.79
CA LEU A 149 -11.41 -10.12 -7.86
C LEU A 149 -11.02 -9.14 -8.96
N VAL A 150 -10.59 -7.94 -8.57
CA VAL A 150 -10.20 -6.87 -9.49
C VAL A 150 -8.70 -6.79 -9.58
N GLY A 151 -8.16 -6.86 -10.79
CA GLY A 151 -6.73 -6.64 -11.03
C GLY A 151 -6.16 -7.43 -12.19
N GLY A 152 -4.92 -7.08 -12.52
CA GLY A 152 -4.20 -7.75 -13.60
C GLY A 152 -3.62 -9.09 -13.20
N ARG A 153 -3.35 -9.93 -14.19
CA ARG A 153 -2.67 -11.22 -14.03
C ARG A 153 -1.28 -11.06 -13.44
N GLY A 154 -0.91 -11.97 -12.56
CA GLY A 154 0.45 -12.17 -12.09
C GLY A 154 1.25 -13.08 -13.05
N ASP A 155 1.75 -14.16 -12.50
CA ASP A 155 2.29 -15.30 -13.25
C ASP A 155 1.14 -16.12 -13.86
N ASP A 156 1.31 -16.62 -15.08
CA ASP A 156 0.25 -17.36 -15.78
C ASP A 156 -0.12 -18.68 -15.09
N ALA A 157 0.86 -19.38 -14.49
CA ALA A 157 0.61 -20.63 -13.77
C ALA A 157 -0.13 -20.37 -12.45
N GLU A 158 0.21 -19.30 -11.74
CA GLU A 158 -0.53 -18.85 -10.55
C GLU A 158 -1.96 -18.47 -10.93
N TYR A 159 -2.13 -17.70 -11.98
CA TYR A 159 -3.44 -17.26 -12.43
C TYR A 159 -4.34 -18.45 -12.83
N ALA A 160 -3.81 -19.42 -13.56
CA ALA A 160 -4.54 -20.63 -13.92
C ALA A 160 -4.94 -21.48 -12.70
N ARG A 161 -4.15 -21.47 -11.61
CA ARG A 161 -4.56 -22.11 -10.36
C ARG A 161 -5.74 -21.39 -9.71
N ILE A 162 -5.69 -20.05 -9.68
CA ILE A 162 -6.76 -19.22 -9.16
C ILE A 162 -8.05 -19.41 -9.98
N GLU A 163 -7.97 -19.44 -11.31
CA GLU A 163 -9.13 -19.73 -12.17
C GLU A 163 -9.78 -21.08 -11.82
N ARG A 164 -8.99 -22.14 -11.61
CA ARG A 164 -9.53 -23.43 -11.19
C ARG A 164 -10.18 -23.39 -9.80
N LEU A 165 -9.58 -22.66 -8.86
CA LEU A 165 -10.15 -22.49 -7.52
C LEU A 165 -11.46 -21.71 -7.57
N THR A 166 -11.55 -20.65 -8.37
CA THR A 166 -12.78 -19.86 -8.52
C THR A 166 -13.88 -20.68 -9.15
N ALA A 167 -13.58 -21.53 -10.14
CA ALA A 167 -14.55 -22.43 -10.77
C ALA A 167 -15.07 -23.54 -9.85
N ALA A 168 -14.29 -23.91 -8.82
CA ALA A 168 -14.66 -24.93 -7.83
C ALA A 168 -15.27 -24.34 -6.55
N SER A 169 -15.40 -23.01 -6.44
CA SER A 169 -15.92 -22.33 -5.26
C SER A 169 -17.44 -22.45 -5.16
N ASP A 170 -17.96 -22.72 -3.96
CA ASP A 170 -19.39 -22.71 -3.66
C ASP A 170 -19.96 -21.28 -3.59
N VAL A 171 -19.09 -20.27 -3.41
CA VAL A 171 -19.45 -18.84 -3.49
C VAL A 171 -19.14 -18.34 -4.89
N PRO A 172 -20.04 -17.58 -5.55
CA PRO A 172 -19.76 -16.98 -6.85
C PRO A 172 -18.51 -16.08 -6.80
N VAL A 173 -17.49 -16.41 -7.60
CA VAL A 173 -16.26 -15.62 -7.70
C VAL A 173 -16.09 -15.11 -9.13
N THR A 174 -15.98 -13.79 -9.28
CA THR A 174 -15.78 -13.12 -10.57
C THR A 174 -14.36 -12.60 -10.70
N LEU A 175 -13.65 -13.01 -11.74
CA LEU A 175 -12.36 -12.42 -12.14
C LEU A 175 -12.66 -11.25 -13.09
N ALA A 176 -12.72 -10.04 -12.55
CA ALA A 176 -13.12 -8.84 -13.31
C ALA A 176 -12.00 -8.28 -14.21
N GLY A 177 -10.75 -8.75 -14.02
CA GLY A 177 -9.63 -8.16 -14.74
C GLY A 177 -9.29 -6.76 -14.21
N ARG A 178 -8.62 -5.95 -15.02
CA ARG A 178 -8.36 -4.54 -14.70
C ARG A 178 -9.59 -3.71 -15.02
N LEU A 179 -10.03 -2.93 -14.07
CA LEU A 179 -11.10 -1.96 -14.21
C LEU A 179 -10.52 -0.56 -14.46
N ASP A 180 -11.27 0.30 -15.12
CA ASP A 180 -10.98 1.72 -15.13
C ASP A 180 -11.35 2.39 -13.78
N SER A 181 -11.06 3.67 -13.65
CA SER A 181 -11.27 4.39 -12.39
C SER A 181 -12.73 4.41 -11.95
N ASP A 182 -13.66 4.62 -12.87
CA ASP A 182 -15.09 4.72 -12.55
C ASP A 182 -15.69 3.34 -12.21
N GLU A 183 -15.24 2.31 -12.90
CA GLU A 183 -15.60 0.92 -12.63
C GLU A 183 -15.07 0.47 -11.27
N LEU A 184 -13.81 0.82 -10.95
CA LEU A 184 -13.19 0.53 -9.67
C LEU A 184 -13.93 1.18 -8.50
N VAL A 185 -14.25 2.46 -8.63
CA VAL A 185 -15.02 3.19 -7.62
C VAL A 185 -16.41 2.57 -7.43
N ARG A 186 -17.09 2.17 -8.53
CA ARG A 186 -18.37 1.46 -8.45
C ARG A 186 -18.24 0.11 -7.75
N ALA A 187 -17.17 -0.64 -8.03
CA ALA A 187 -16.90 -1.92 -7.38
C ALA A 187 -16.75 -1.76 -5.86
N TYR A 188 -16.00 -0.76 -5.40
CA TYR A 188 -15.92 -0.45 -3.96
C TYR A 188 -17.26 -0.01 -3.38
N ARG A 189 -17.97 0.93 -4.02
CA ARG A 189 -19.24 1.47 -3.52
C ARG A 189 -20.34 0.42 -3.41
N SER A 190 -20.36 -0.55 -4.34
CA SER A 190 -21.36 -1.62 -4.34
C SER A 190 -21.03 -2.79 -3.42
N SER A 191 -19.78 -2.91 -2.95
CA SER A 191 -19.35 -4.03 -2.11
C SER A 191 -19.49 -3.73 -0.62
N ASP A 192 -19.81 -4.76 0.16
CA ASP A 192 -19.98 -4.66 1.62
C ASP A 192 -18.64 -4.69 2.35
N VAL A 193 -17.77 -5.62 1.98
CA VAL A 193 -16.45 -5.80 2.59
C VAL A 193 -15.36 -5.83 1.52
N PHE A 194 -14.31 -5.06 1.75
CA PHE A 194 -13.04 -5.17 1.03
C PHE A 194 -12.10 -6.11 1.78
N VAL A 195 -11.46 -7.05 1.07
CA VAL A 195 -10.54 -8.03 1.67
C VAL A 195 -9.14 -7.88 1.09
N LEU A 196 -8.13 -7.67 1.95
CA LEU A 196 -6.71 -7.60 1.58
C LEU A 196 -5.92 -8.69 2.32
N PRO A 197 -5.85 -9.92 1.81
CA PRO A 197 -5.19 -11.06 2.46
C PRO A 197 -3.69 -11.15 2.12
N SER A 198 -3.08 -10.02 1.76
CA SER A 198 -1.69 -9.96 1.29
C SER A 198 -0.70 -10.44 2.36
N PHE A 199 0.39 -11.08 1.93
CA PHE A 199 1.50 -11.48 2.79
C PHE A 199 2.58 -10.39 2.90
N TYR A 200 2.53 -9.41 2.02
CA TYR A 200 3.44 -8.25 2.04
C TYR A 200 2.79 -7.03 1.39
N GLU A 201 2.86 -5.88 2.07
CA GLU A 201 2.48 -4.56 1.57
C GLU A 201 3.45 -3.48 2.09
N GLY A 202 3.46 -2.34 1.41
CA GLY A 202 3.97 -1.10 1.98
C GLY A 202 2.86 -0.41 2.79
N LEU A 203 2.23 0.61 2.19
CA LEU A 203 0.93 1.09 2.64
C LEU A 203 -0.08 0.88 1.48
N PRO A 204 -1.04 -0.03 1.63
CA PRO A 204 -1.96 -0.38 0.56
C PRO A 204 -3.02 0.70 0.37
N LEU A 205 -2.87 1.54 -0.67
CA LEU A 205 -3.84 2.59 -1.04
C LEU A 205 -5.26 2.04 -1.19
N VAL A 206 -5.38 0.87 -1.78
CA VAL A 206 -6.65 0.17 -2.02
C VAL A 206 -7.49 -0.01 -0.75
N THR A 207 -6.85 -0.13 0.41
CA THR A 207 -7.54 -0.22 1.71
C THR A 207 -8.18 1.12 2.09
N ILE A 208 -7.45 2.22 1.88
CA ILE A 208 -7.94 3.58 2.18
C ILE A 208 -9.06 3.95 1.21
N GLU A 209 -8.90 3.63 -0.07
CA GLU A 209 -9.90 3.83 -1.13
C GLU A 209 -11.19 3.08 -0.81
N ALA A 210 -11.08 1.81 -0.39
CA ALA A 210 -12.22 0.99 0.01
C ALA A 210 -12.95 1.59 1.24
N LEU A 211 -12.21 2.01 2.29
CA LEU A 211 -12.77 2.70 3.44
C LEU A 211 -13.49 4.00 3.05
N ALA A 212 -12.88 4.80 2.18
CA ALA A 212 -13.46 6.04 1.67
C ALA A 212 -14.76 5.82 0.90
N CYS A 213 -14.84 4.73 0.15
CA CYS A 213 -16.06 4.29 -0.54
C CYS A 213 -17.08 3.61 0.40
N GLY A 214 -16.75 3.45 1.69
CA GLY A 214 -17.65 2.95 2.74
C GLY A 214 -17.62 1.44 2.93
N CYS A 215 -16.65 0.69 2.37
CA CYS A 215 -16.44 -0.72 2.70
C CYS A 215 -15.99 -0.88 4.16
N LYS A 216 -16.40 -1.97 4.79
CA LYS A 216 -15.66 -2.54 5.92
C LYS A 216 -14.44 -3.25 5.35
N VAL A 217 -13.40 -3.41 6.14
CA VAL A 217 -12.13 -3.99 5.67
C VAL A 217 -11.78 -5.24 6.47
N VAL A 218 -11.32 -6.27 5.77
CA VAL A 218 -10.61 -7.41 6.37
C VAL A 218 -9.20 -7.41 5.78
N ALA A 219 -8.17 -7.37 6.61
CA ALA A 219 -6.80 -7.31 6.14
C ALA A 219 -5.85 -8.13 6.98
N THR A 220 -4.79 -8.65 6.37
CA THR A 220 -3.69 -9.28 7.10
C THR A 220 -2.99 -8.26 8.00
N ASP A 221 -2.74 -8.64 9.25
CA ASP A 221 -1.95 -7.86 10.21
C ASP A 221 -0.48 -7.90 9.78
N LEU A 222 -0.08 -6.90 9.00
CA LEU A 222 1.27 -6.76 8.48
C LEU A 222 2.05 -5.70 9.27
N PRO A 223 3.35 -5.95 9.53
CA PRO A 223 4.24 -4.98 10.14
C PRO A 223 4.19 -3.63 9.41
N GLY A 224 4.13 -2.52 10.17
CA GLY A 224 4.04 -1.17 9.64
C GLY A 224 2.66 -0.75 9.12
N VAL A 225 1.85 -1.66 8.56
CA VAL A 225 0.52 -1.33 8.01
C VAL A 225 -0.49 -1.10 9.14
N ARG A 226 -0.69 -2.10 10.00
CA ARG A 226 -1.66 -1.98 11.11
C ARG A 226 -1.33 -0.84 12.06
N PRO A 227 -0.10 -0.70 12.59
CA PRO A 227 0.23 0.41 13.48
C PRO A 227 0.01 1.78 12.84
N TRP A 228 0.34 1.93 11.55
CA TRP A 228 0.11 3.15 10.83
C TRP A 228 -1.39 3.44 10.66
N MET A 229 -2.18 2.44 10.27
CA MET A 229 -3.62 2.61 10.10
C MET A 229 -4.32 2.96 11.42
N GLU A 230 -3.97 2.28 12.52
CA GLU A 230 -4.54 2.59 13.84
C GLU A 230 -4.19 4.00 14.32
N ALA A 231 -2.98 4.48 14.01
CA ALA A 231 -2.54 5.84 14.36
C ALA A 231 -3.19 6.93 13.49
N MET A 232 -3.28 6.69 12.17
CA MET A 232 -3.74 7.69 11.21
C MET A 232 -5.25 7.65 10.94
N LEU A 233 -5.88 6.51 11.18
CA LEU A 233 -7.29 6.24 10.92
C LEU A 233 -7.97 5.59 12.14
N PRO A 234 -7.93 6.23 13.31
CA PRO A 234 -8.50 5.66 14.54
C PRO A 234 -9.99 5.40 14.36
N GLY A 235 -10.44 4.20 14.73
CA GLY A 235 -11.83 3.78 14.58
C GLY A 235 -12.23 3.31 13.19
N ALA A 236 -11.28 3.18 12.25
CA ALA A 236 -11.57 2.56 10.96
C ALA A 236 -12.10 1.12 11.14
N PRO A 237 -13.14 0.74 10.40
CA PRO A 237 -13.76 -0.60 10.50
C PRO A 237 -12.88 -1.65 9.82
N VAL A 238 -11.76 -1.98 10.44
CA VAL A 238 -10.81 -2.99 9.95
C VAL A 238 -10.78 -4.16 10.91
N THR A 239 -11.05 -5.37 10.38
CA THR A 239 -10.84 -6.64 11.07
C THR A 239 -9.49 -7.20 10.65
N TRP A 240 -8.58 -7.35 11.60
CA TRP A 240 -7.23 -7.82 11.34
C TRP A 240 -7.12 -9.33 11.47
N VAL A 241 -6.45 -9.96 10.50
CA VAL A 241 -6.15 -11.40 10.49
C VAL A 241 -4.65 -11.58 10.72
N ALA A 242 -4.29 -12.39 11.73
CA ALA A 242 -2.89 -12.66 12.04
C ALA A 242 -2.15 -13.20 10.80
N SER A 243 -0.98 -12.64 10.49
CA SER A 243 -0.13 -13.11 9.40
C SER A 243 0.36 -14.54 9.70
N PRO A 244 0.41 -15.43 8.70
CA PRO A 244 1.11 -16.71 8.88
C PRO A 244 2.60 -16.46 9.11
N ARG A 245 3.32 -17.46 9.68
CA ARG A 245 4.78 -17.36 9.73
C ARG A 245 5.35 -17.26 8.31
N MET A 246 6.40 -16.48 8.17
CA MET A 246 7.01 -16.20 6.87
C MET A 246 8.35 -16.93 6.74
N THR A 247 8.61 -17.52 5.58
CA THR A 247 9.92 -18.09 5.21
C THR A 247 10.81 -17.04 4.54
N ASP A 248 10.20 -16.06 3.90
CA ASP A 248 10.86 -14.90 3.26
C ASP A 248 9.88 -13.71 3.32
N VAL A 249 10.29 -12.56 2.84
CA VAL A 249 9.56 -11.27 2.93
C VAL A 249 8.09 -11.36 2.45
N ASP A 250 7.81 -12.16 1.41
CA ASP A 250 6.48 -12.31 0.83
C ASP A 250 6.03 -13.77 0.63
N THR A 251 6.70 -14.70 1.32
CA THR A 251 6.44 -16.14 1.19
C THR A 251 6.06 -16.75 2.54
N PRO A 252 4.79 -17.11 2.75
CA PRO A 252 4.33 -17.75 3.98
C PRO A 252 4.80 -19.21 4.10
N VAL A 253 4.88 -19.70 5.33
CA VAL A 253 5.04 -21.12 5.62
C VAL A 253 3.77 -21.85 5.17
N ALA A 254 3.90 -22.76 4.20
CA ALA A 254 2.76 -23.44 3.58
C ALA A 254 1.87 -24.21 4.60
N ALA A 255 2.49 -24.76 5.67
CA ALA A 255 1.76 -25.47 6.72
C ALA A 255 0.83 -24.55 7.55
N ASP A 256 1.06 -23.25 7.57
CA ASP A 256 0.25 -22.29 8.31
C ASP A 256 -0.95 -21.77 7.50
N LEU A 257 -0.95 -21.95 6.16
CA LEU A 257 -2.00 -21.43 5.28
C LEU A 257 -3.41 -21.93 5.64
N PRO A 258 -3.65 -23.21 5.98
CA PRO A 258 -5.01 -23.64 6.35
C PRO A 258 -5.56 -22.92 7.60
N LEU A 259 -4.70 -22.62 8.59
CA LEU A 259 -5.09 -21.85 9.77
C LEU A 259 -5.37 -20.40 9.43
N PHE A 260 -4.53 -19.79 8.58
CA PHE A 260 -4.74 -18.42 8.07
C PHE A 260 -6.04 -18.31 7.27
N GLU A 261 -6.32 -19.28 6.39
CA GLU A 261 -7.55 -19.34 5.58
C GLU A 261 -8.81 -19.44 6.45
N ARG A 262 -8.75 -20.23 7.53
CA ARG A 262 -9.83 -20.31 8.52
C ARG A 262 -10.03 -18.97 9.24
N ALA A 263 -8.97 -18.36 9.75
CA ALA A 263 -9.03 -17.07 10.42
C ALA A 263 -9.54 -15.95 9.48
N LEU A 264 -9.19 -16.03 8.20
CA LEU A 264 -9.68 -15.12 7.17
C LEU A 264 -11.19 -15.29 6.94
N ALA A 265 -11.69 -16.53 6.88
CA ALA A 265 -13.11 -16.82 6.76
C ALA A 265 -13.91 -16.29 7.95
N ASP A 266 -13.42 -16.51 9.17
CA ASP A 266 -14.05 -16.04 10.40
C ASP A 266 -14.07 -14.49 10.47
N ALA A 267 -12.98 -13.84 10.08
CA ALA A 267 -12.89 -12.38 10.00
C ALA A 267 -13.85 -11.78 8.95
N ILE A 268 -14.01 -12.44 7.81
CA ILE A 268 -14.99 -12.06 6.77
C ILE A 268 -16.41 -12.16 7.35
N ALA A 269 -16.75 -13.27 8.00
CA ALA A 269 -18.08 -13.46 8.61
C ALA A 269 -18.36 -12.40 9.68
N GLN A 270 -17.37 -12.08 10.53
CA GLN A 270 -17.46 -11.01 11.53
C GLN A 270 -17.70 -9.65 10.87
N ALA A 271 -16.93 -9.32 9.82
CA ALA A 271 -17.08 -8.07 9.09
C ALA A 271 -18.45 -7.95 8.41
N LEU A 272 -18.96 -9.04 7.83
CA LEU A 272 -20.29 -9.08 7.21
C LEU A 272 -21.42 -8.86 8.23
N ALA A 273 -21.28 -9.42 9.43
CA ALA A 273 -22.27 -9.25 10.52
C ALA A 273 -22.24 -7.84 11.16
N ALA A 274 -21.15 -7.09 11.00
CA ALA A 274 -21.02 -5.74 11.54
C ALA A 274 -21.92 -4.73 10.80
N PRO A 275 -22.39 -3.66 11.45
CA PRO A 275 -23.20 -2.63 10.81
C PRO A 275 -22.45 -1.95 9.65
N PRO A 276 -23.18 -1.33 8.71
CA PRO A 276 -22.56 -0.57 7.61
C PRO A 276 -21.60 0.50 8.14
N SER A 277 -20.48 0.65 7.47
CA SER A 277 -19.47 1.66 7.85
C SER A 277 -19.96 3.07 7.52
N THR A 278 -19.76 4.01 8.44
CA THR A 278 -19.89 5.47 8.23
C THR A 278 -18.53 6.17 8.32
N PHE A 279 -17.46 5.43 8.39
CA PHE A 279 -16.10 5.94 8.53
C PHE A 279 -15.65 6.72 7.28
N GLU A 280 -14.93 7.82 7.48
CA GLU A 280 -14.33 8.63 6.42
C GLU A 280 -12.84 8.86 6.72
N PRO A 281 -11.91 8.44 5.85
CA PRO A 281 -10.47 8.55 6.08
C PRO A 281 -9.93 9.95 5.74
N SER A 282 -10.60 11.03 6.18
CA SER A 282 -10.28 12.42 5.81
C SER A 282 -8.86 12.87 6.23
N ALA A 283 -8.27 12.24 7.25
CA ALA A 283 -6.93 12.56 7.73
C ALA A 283 -5.81 12.15 6.75
N VAL A 284 -6.09 11.33 5.75
CA VAL A 284 -5.10 10.76 4.82
C VAL A 284 -5.47 11.04 3.36
N SER A 285 -5.52 12.30 2.95
CA SER A 285 -5.62 12.68 1.54
C SER A 285 -4.25 12.95 0.94
N TRP A 286 -4.17 13.06 -0.41
CA TRP A 286 -2.94 13.49 -1.07
C TRP A 286 -2.52 14.88 -0.63
N GLU A 287 -3.47 15.78 -0.38
CA GLU A 287 -3.22 17.12 0.12
C GLU A 287 -2.57 17.07 1.53
N ALA A 288 -3.07 16.19 2.41
CA ALA A 288 -2.49 16.01 3.74
C ALA A 288 -1.08 15.38 3.67
N CYS A 289 -0.84 14.45 2.74
CA CYS A 289 0.48 13.88 2.49
C CYS A 289 1.46 14.95 1.98
N LEU A 290 1.04 15.76 1.00
CA LEU A 290 1.83 16.86 0.47
C LEU A 290 2.15 17.90 1.56
N ALA A 291 1.20 18.25 2.40
CA ALA A 291 1.42 19.19 3.51
C ALA A 291 2.52 18.69 4.47
N ARG A 292 2.59 17.38 4.75
CA ARG A 292 3.67 16.79 5.55
C ARG A 292 5.03 16.91 4.87
N ILE A 293 5.09 16.69 3.55
CA ILE A 293 6.32 16.89 2.76
C ILE A 293 6.75 18.35 2.80
N LEU A 294 5.85 19.29 2.50
CA LEU A 294 6.14 20.72 2.46
C LEU A 294 6.64 21.24 3.82
N LYS A 295 6.06 20.78 4.92
CA LYS A 295 6.55 21.15 6.26
C LYS A 295 8.04 20.78 6.48
N VAL A 296 8.48 19.65 5.94
CA VAL A 296 9.92 19.27 6.02
C VAL A 296 10.74 20.13 5.07
N VAL A 297 10.25 20.42 3.88
CA VAL A 297 10.92 21.26 2.89
C VAL A 297 11.13 22.68 3.43
N ASP A 298 10.12 23.28 4.07
CA ASP A 298 10.24 24.61 4.71
C ASP A 298 11.37 24.66 5.76
N LEU A 299 11.53 23.57 6.54
CA LEU A 299 12.63 23.44 7.50
C LEU A 299 14.01 23.33 6.81
N LEU A 300 14.05 22.71 5.62
CA LEU A 300 15.28 22.63 4.83
C LEU A 300 15.61 23.99 4.18
N GLU A 301 14.62 24.72 3.65
CA GLU A 301 14.83 26.05 3.07
C GLU A 301 15.41 27.03 4.10
N GLY A 302 14.97 27.00 5.34
CA GLY A 302 15.58 27.77 6.43
C GLY A 302 17.07 27.50 6.62
N ARG A 303 17.57 26.31 6.26
CA ARG A 303 19.00 25.96 6.25
C ARG A 303 19.73 26.45 4.99
N PHE A 304 19.02 26.59 3.85
CA PHE A 304 19.59 26.98 2.56
C PHE A 304 19.55 28.49 2.28
N VAL A 305 18.71 29.26 2.99
CA VAL A 305 18.65 30.74 2.85
C VAL A 305 20.01 31.39 3.15
N TRP A 306 20.81 30.82 4.06
CA TRP A 306 22.16 31.31 4.35
C TRP A 306 23.18 31.10 3.21
N LEU A 307 22.87 30.23 2.23
CA LEU A 307 23.72 29.96 1.06
C LEU A 307 23.35 30.83 -0.17
N ARG A 308 22.22 31.55 -0.13
CA ARG A 308 21.73 32.41 -1.23
C ARG A 308 22.03 33.90 -1.02
N THR A 309 22.63 34.28 0.10
CA THR A 309 23.14 35.65 0.28
C THR A 309 24.49 35.81 -0.41
N PRO A 310 24.66 36.83 -1.29
CA PRO A 310 25.84 37.04 -2.09
C PRO A 310 27.07 37.36 -1.21
#